data_6ff1142586f482729cd18480f3ce7da4
#
_entry.id   6ff1142586f482729cd18480f3ce7da4
#
_cell.length_a   1.000
_cell.length_b   1.000
_cell.length_c   1.000
_cell.angle_alpha   90.00
_cell.angle_beta   90.00
_cell.angle_gamma   90.00
#
_symmetry.space_group_name_H-M   'P 1'
#
loop_
_entity.id
_entity.type
_entity.pdbx_description
1 polymer ?
#
loop_
_entity_poly.entity_id
_entity_poly.type
_entity_poly.pdbx_seq_one_letter_code
_entity_poly.pdbx_strand_id
1 'polypeptide(L)' 'MECTVRWMGNDAGMAFVAETGSGHAVVMDGAPDAGGRNLGLRPMEMVLAGTGGCTAFDIVHILKKGRHAVSGCEVSLNAE' A
#
# COMPACT_ATOMS: atom_id res chain seq x y z
N MET A 1 7.78 -9.62 -11.29
CA MET A 1 6.88 -9.14 -10.21
C MET A 1 5.44 -9.37 -10.65
N GLU A 2 4.63 -9.99 -9.79
CA GLU A 2 3.25 -10.33 -10.13
C GLU A 2 2.31 -9.93 -9.01
N CYS A 3 1.09 -9.59 -9.40
CA CYS A 3 0.03 -9.26 -8.46
C CYS A 3 -1.32 -9.64 -9.08
N THR A 4 -2.19 -10.20 -8.28
CA THR A 4 -3.56 -10.51 -8.69
C THR A 4 -4.53 -9.79 -7.77
N VAL A 5 -5.51 -9.12 -8.34
CA VAL A 5 -6.54 -8.39 -7.59
C VAL A 5 -7.89 -9.03 -7.87
N ARG A 6 -8.61 -9.39 -6.81
CA ARG A 6 -9.93 -10.04 -6.91
C ARG A 6 -10.96 -9.26 -6.13
N TRP A 7 -12.11 -9.06 -6.75
CA TRP A 7 -13.28 -8.54 -6.06
C TRP A 7 -13.86 -9.63 -5.17
N MET A 8 -14.20 -9.27 -3.95
CA MET A 8 -14.69 -10.23 -2.96
C MET A 8 -16.18 -10.57 -3.11
N GLY A 9 -16.85 -9.95 -4.06
CA GLY A 9 -18.24 -10.26 -4.36
C GLY A 9 -19.24 -9.34 -3.66
N ASN A 10 -20.50 -9.51 -4.00
CA ASN A 10 -21.57 -8.61 -3.55
C ASN A 10 -21.72 -8.54 -2.04
N ASP A 11 -21.47 -9.65 -1.33
CA ASP A 11 -21.59 -9.70 0.12
C ASP A 11 -20.54 -8.87 0.83
N ALA A 12 -19.42 -8.60 0.15
CA ALA A 12 -18.34 -7.80 0.69
C ALA A 12 -18.33 -6.35 0.15
N GLY A 13 -19.40 -5.94 -0.50
CA GLY A 13 -19.52 -4.58 -1.05
C GLY A 13 -18.49 -4.30 -2.12
N MET A 14 -17.60 -3.34 -1.87
CA MET A 14 -16.55 -2.93 -2.81
C MET A 14 -15.16 -3.36 -2.34
N ALA A 15 -15.06 -4.42 -1.56
CA ALA A 15 -13.77 -4.92 -1.09
C ALA A 15 -13.07 -5.77 -2.15
N PHE A 16 -11.78 -5.55 -2.28
CA PHE A 16 -10.89 -6.30 -3.16
C PHE A 16 -9.71 -6.83 -2.36
N VAL A 17 -9.17 -7.97 -2.75
CA VAL A 17 -7.93 -8.50 -2.18
C VAL A 17 -6.87 -8.52 -3.26
N ALA A 18 -5.73 -7.92 -2.98
CA ALA A 18 -4.55 -7.98 -3.84
C ALA A 18 -3.57 -8.99 -3.25
N GLU A 19 -3.14 -9.93 -4.08
CA GLU A 19 -2.14 -10.93 -3.69
C GLU A 19 -0.88 -10.72 -4.52
N THR A 20 0.28 -10.70 -3.86
CA THR A 20 1.55 -10.47 -4.52
C THR A 20 2.32 -11.77 -4.74
N GLY A 21 3.21 -11.77 -5.72
CA GLY A 21 4.07 -12.93 -5.99
C GLY A 21 5.01 -13.26 -4.84
N SER A 22 5.24 -12.31 -3.92
CA SER A 22 6.08 -12.56 -2.74
C SER A 22 5.32 -13.24 -1.58
N GLY A 23 4.03 -13.56 -1.78
CA GLY A 23 3.25 -14.29 -0.79
C GLY A 23 2.52 -13.43 0.23
N HIS A 24 2.24 -12.19 -0.11
CA HIS A 24 1.53 -11.27 0.77
C HIS A 24 0.20 -10.86 0.16
N ALA A 25 -0.73 -10.42 1.01
CA ALA A 25 -2.03 -9.97 0.57
C ALA A 25 -2.42 -8.68 1.31
N VAL A 26 -3.21 -7.85 0.65
CA VAL A 26 -3.74 -6.63 1.23
C VAL A 26 -5.18 -6.43 0.78
N VAL A 27 -6.00 -5.91 1.69
CA VAL A 27 -7.41 -5.60 1.41
C VAL A 27 -7.50 -4.13 1.01
N MET A 28 -8.19 -3.89 -0.10
CA MET A 28 -8.55 -2.54 -0.53
C MET A 28 -10.06 -2.41 -0.52
N ASP A 29 -10.56 -1.25 -0.21
CA ASP A 29 -12.01 -1.01 -0.15
C ASP A 29 -12.31 0.43 -0.55
N GLY A 30 -13.55 0.73 -0.73
CA GLY A 30 -14.04 2.06 -1.04
C GLY A 30 -14.52 2.81 0.18
N ALA A 31 -14.78 4.09 -0.01
CA ALA A 31 -15.46 4.90 0.99
C ALA A 31 -16.93 4.47 1.09
N PRO A 32 -17.57 4.66 2.24
CA PRO A 32 -18.99 4.29 2.39
C PRO A 32 -19.93 4.93 1.36
N ASP A 33 -19.64 6.16 0.93
CA ASP A 33 -20.44 6.85 -0.07
C ASP A 33 -20.29 6.26 -1.48
N ALA A 34 -19.23 5.46 -1.71
CA ALA A 34 -18.99 4.76 -2.97
C ALA A 34 -19.37 3.27 -2.88
N GLY A 35 -20.12 2.87 -1.86
CA GLY A 35 -20.52 1.49 -1.67
C GLY A 35 -19.54 0.64 -0.87
N GLY A 36 -18.48 1.24 -0.37
CA GLY A 36 -17.49 0.54 0.44
C GLY A 36 -17.86 0.48 1.90
N ARG A 37 -17.10 -0.29 2.66
CA ARG A 37 -17.28 -0.46 4.10
C ARG A 37 -16.07 0.00 4.90
N ASN A 38 -15.13 0.64 4.23
CA ASN A 38 -13.89 1.14 4.86
C ASN A 38 -13.12 0.03 5.59
N LEU A 39 -13.05 -1.15 4.97
CA LEU A 39 -12.37 -2.31 5.55
C LEU A 39 -10.90 -2.38 5.16
N GLY A 40 -10.44 -1.50 4.29
CA GLY A 40 -9.06 -1.47 3.82
C GLY A 40 -8.73 -0.14 3.17
N LEU A 41 -7.51 -0.05 2.66
CA LEU A 41 -7.03 1.14 1.97
C LEU A 41 -7.81 1.38 0.68
N ARG A 42 -7.95 2.64 0.29
CA ARG A 42 -8.39 2.96 -1.07
C ARG A 42 -7.30 2.52 -2.06
N PRO A 43 -7.67 2.09 -3.28
CA PRO A 43 -6.65 1.73 -4.28
C PRO A 43 -5.61 2.84 -4.52
N MET A 44 -6.03 4.09 -4.58
CA MET A 44 -5.10 5.21 -4.78
C MET A 44 -4.24 5.47 -3.55
N GLU A 45 -4.75 5.22 -2.35
CA GLU A 45 -3.93 5.27 -1.14
C GLU A 45 -2.83 4.21 -1.19
N MET A 46 -3.12 3.05 -1.76
CA MET A 46 -2.13 1.99 -1.93
C MET A 46 -1.00 2.40 -2.86
N VAL A 47 -1.33 3.09 -3.96
CA VAL A 47 -0.34 3.63 -4.90
C VAL A 47 0.54 4.66 -4.18
N LEU A 48 -0.07 5.54 -3.41
CA LEU A 48 0.64 6.57 -2.66
C LEU A 48 1.55 5.94 -1.60
N ALA A 49 1.05 4.97 -0.85
CA ALA A 49 1.82 4.24 0.17
C ALA A 49 3.01 3.51 -0.45
N GLY A 50 2.81 2.88 -1.60
CA GLY A 50 3.87 2.20 -2.34
C GLY A 50 4.96 3.16 -2.80
N THR A 51 4.56 4.32 -3.29
CA THR A 51 5.49 5.38 -3.69
C THR A 51 6.34 5.82 -2.50
N GLY A 52 5.71 6.08 -1.37
CA GLY A 52 6.41 6.44 -0.14
C GLY A 52 7.33 5.34 0.35
N GLY A 53 6.89 4.10 0.25
CA GLY A 53 7.68 2.93 0.63
C GLY A 53 8.94 2.78 -0.22
N CYS A 54 8.83 2.95 -1.54
CA CYS A 54 10.00 2.91 -2.42
C CYS A 54 10.99 4.01 -2.09
N THR A 55 10.51 5.22 -1.88
CA THR A 55 11.35 6.37 -1.53
C THR A 55 12.08 6.14 -0.22
N ALA A 56 11.35 5.74 0.81
CA ALA A 56 11.94 5.49 2.14
C ALA A 56 12.95 4.35 2.10
N PHE A 57 12.61 3.27 1.39
CA PHE A 57 13.50 2.12 1.24
C PHE A 57 14.83 2.54 0.62
N ASP A 58 14.78 3.31 -0.48
CA ASP A 58 15.98 3.74 -1.18
C ASP A 58 16.85 4.64 -0.30
N ILE A 59 16.23 5.57 0.43
CA ILE A 59 16.95 6.47 1.33
C ILE A 59 17.68 5.67 2.42
N VAL A 60 16.97 4.79 3.10
CA VAL A 60 17.55 3.99 4.18
C VAL A 60 18.65 3.07 3.65
N HIS A 61 18.41 2.46 2.49
CA HIS A 61 19.36 1.54 1.87
C HIS A 61 20.68 2.26 1.51
N ILE A 62 20.59 3.44 0.91
CA ILE A 62 21.75 4.24 0.54
C ILE A 62 22.52 4.66 1.79
N LEU A 63 21.84 5.13 2.83
CA LEU A 63 22.48 5.55 4.07
C LEU A 63 23.17 4.39 4.78
N LYS A 64 22.57 3.21 4.79
CA LYS A 64 23.18 2.02 5.38
C LYS A 64 24.43 1.58 4.62
N LYS A 65 24.39 1.66 3.28
CA LYS A 65 25.58 1.36 2.45
C LYS A 65 26.72 2.33 2.76
N GLY A 66 26.42 3.59 3.04
CA GLY A 66 27.40 4.59 3.45
C GLY A 66 27.84 4.47 4.90
N ARG A 67 27.38 3.45 5.62
CA ARG A 67 27.69 3.17 7.02
C ARG A 67 27.23 4.27 7.96
N HIS A 68 26.15 4.97 7.61
CA HIS A 68 25.54 5.95 8.48
C HIS A 68 24.66 5.24 9.51
N ALA A 69 24.66 5.74 10.73
CA ALA A 69 23.78 5.23 11.77
C ALA A 69 22.36 5.81 11.53
N VAL A 70 21.44 4.96 11.12
CA VAL A 70 20.06 5.37 10.84
C VAL A 70 19.15 4.71 11.88
N SER A 71 18.46 5.54 12.67
CA SER A 71 17.55 5.06 13.71
C SER A 71 16.09 5.17 13.34
N GLY A 72 15.77 5.84 12.25
CA GLY A 72 14.40 5.97 11.80
C GLY A 72 14.29 6.69 10.46
N CYS A 73 13.15 6.54 9.83
CA CYS A 73 12.84 7.23 8.58
C CYS A 73 11.33 7.35 8.45
N GLU A 74 10.87 8.53 8.09
CA GLU A 74 9.46 8.78 7.88
C GLU A 74 9.28 9.59 6.60
N VAL A 75 8.33 9.19 5.77
CA VAL A 75 8.00 9.91 4.54
C VAL A 75 6.51 10.20 4.56
N SER A 76 6.16 11.46 4.47
CA SER A 76 4.77 11.89 4.39
C SER A 76 4.46 12.33 2.96
N LEU A 77 3.33 11.85 2.44
CA LEU A 77 2.89 12.17 1.09
C LEU A 77 1.47 12.72 1.13
N ASN A 78 1.22 13.66 0.25
CA ASN A 78 -0.10 14.26 0.12
C ASN A 78 -0.43 14.38 -1.36
N ALA A 79 -1.58 13.84 -1.75
CA ALA A 79 -2.08 13.91 -3.12
C ALA A 79 -3.58 14.24 -3.09
N GLU A 80 -4.02 15.06 -4.04
CA GLU A 80 -5.44 15.43 -4.19
C GLU A 80 -6.11 14.66 -5.32
#